data_32d4d899326b14411f58c280ae84aa91
#
_entry.id   32d4d899326b14411f58c280ae84aa91
#
_cell.length_a   1.000
_cell.length_b   1.000
_cell.length_c   1.000
_cell.angle_alpha   90.00
_cell.angle_beta   90.00
_cell.angle_gamma   90.00
#
_symmetry.space_group_name_H-M   'P 1'
#
loop_
_entity.id
_entity.type
_entity.pdbx_description
1 polymer ?
#
loop_
_entity_poly.entity_id
_entity_poly.type
_entity_poly.pdbx_seq_one_letter_code
_entity_poly.pdbx_strand_id
1 'polypeptide(L)'
;MSNVYQLGLGDKKVSIRLPERAKARVLVPDYSPALVDVAAAVRKALTQPYGRPLDDLVRGLKRVLVIVPDRTRVAGLKEYLPVLTKFLADCGLGPEVVQILVANGMHQLAGREGLPEFLPRSVLDGLPVSEHDCHDKTAHFLAGKSSRGNSIYLNKKVAEAELVILTGSIGLHYFAGFRGGRKAVLPGVASFDTICTNHRLTLRSGEGFHPKCRNASLDGNPVNEEMLEVLRMIPPAFVLNTITDAAGKILRVFAGDSVKAHLAGCEALKRDVTVRVPAKADFVIVSCGGYPRDSTMVQSHKAIDNMAPILKDGSPMILLAENRHGMGSDELLGWFDEGGVAGIRRKLSSKYTFHGHTALSLSEKAARFKIYMVSSFEDDVVRRMGLTPAKTVEEAVTDVLSANAGDLTTYVFPEGSETLPVLEEEKGAAAS
;
A
#
# COMPACT_ATOMS: atom_id res chain seq x y z
N MET A 1 -24.34 18.58 -23.70
CA MET A 1 -24.73 17.17 -23.37
C MET A 1 -24.05 16.79 -22.05
N SER A 2 -24.74 16.10 -21.13
CA SER A 2 -24.11 15.63 -19.88
C SER A 2 -23.35 14.33 -20.10
N ASN A 3 -22.08 14.27 -19.68
CA ASN A 3 -21.28 13.04 -19.73
C ASN A 3 -21.65 12.15 -18.51
N VAL A 4 -21.76 10.84 -18.77
CA VAL A 4 -22.02 9.83 -17.72
C VAL A 4 -20.75 9.06 -17.43
N TYR A 5 -20.38 8.94 -16.16
CA TYR A 5 -19.21 8.23 -15.67
C TYR A 5 -19.60 7.11 -14.72
N GLN A 6 -18.87 6.00 -14.73
CA GLN A 6 -19.08 4.84 -13.86
C GLN A 6 -18.01 4.77 -12.80
N LEU A 7 -18.39 4.72 -11.52
CA LEU A 7 -17.50 4.65 -10.37
C LEU A 7 -17.85 3.45 -9.47
N GLY A 8 -16.83 2.77 -8.96
CA GLY A 8 -17.02 1.67 -8.01
C GLY A 8 -17.41 2.18 -6.61
N LEU A 9 -18.37 1.52 -5.94
CA LEU A 9 -18.74 1.71 -4.55
C LEU A 9 -19.15 0.36 -3.97
N GLY A 10 -18.30 -0.24 -3.15
CA GLY A 10 -18.46 -1.63 -2.75
C GLY A 10 -18.51 -2.57 -3.97
N ASP A 11 -19.51 -3.43 -4.02
CA ASP A 11 -19.72 -4.34 -5.16
C ASP A 11 -20.52 -3.70 -6.30
N LYS A 12 -20.92 -2.42 -6.16
CA LYS A 12 -21.77 -1.73 -7.12
C LYS A 12 -20.97 -0.74 -7.97
N LYS A 13 -21.54 -0.42 -9.15
CA LYS A 13 -21.13 0.73 -9.95
C LYS A 13 -22.19 1.81 -9.85
N VAL A 14 -21.74 3.02 -9.51
CA VAL A 14 -22.58 4.22 -9.44
C VAL A 14 -22.33 5.05 -10.68
N SER A 15 -23.42 5.47 -11.34
CA SER A 15 -23.36 6.36 -12.52
C SER A 15 -23.49 7.80 -12.05
N ILE A 16 -22.58 8.66 -12.45
CA ILE A 16 -22.67 10.10 -12.19
C ILE A 16 -22.85 10.86 -13.50
N ARG A 17 -23.67 11.92 -13.46
CA ARG A 17 -23.84 12.84 -14.58
C ARG A 17 -23.27 14.20 -14.21
N LEU A 18 -22.41 14.73 -15.06
CA LEU A 18 -21.84 16.06 -14.87
C LEU A 18 -22.25 16.96 -16.01
N PRO A 19 -22.64 18.22 -15.74
CA PRO A 19 -22.94 19.21 -16.77
C PRO A 19 -21.65 19.60 -17.52
N GLU A 20 -21.81 20.11 -18.72
CA GLU A 20 -20.70 20.51 -19.60
C GLU A 20 -19.75 21.51 -18.93
N ARG A 21 -20.28 22.46 -18.14
CA ARG A 21 -19.49 23.44 -17.39
C ARG A 21 -18.53 22.82 -16.36
N ALA A 22 -18.73 21.57 -15.94
CA ALA A 22 -17.81 20.87 -15.05
C ALA A 22 -16.51 20.48 -15.73
N LYS A 23 -16.41 20.51 -17.08
CA LYS A 23 -15.22 20.18 -17.89
C LYS A 23 -14.48 18.94 -17.38
N ALA A 24 -15.26 17.88 -17.11
CA ALA A 24 -14.76 16.70 -16.44
C ALA A 24 -13.87 15.83 -17.35
N ARG A 25 -12.73 15.39 -16.83
CA ARG A 25 -11.82 14.43 -17.46
C ARG A 25 -11.73 13.19 -16.57
N VAL A 26 -11.94 12.00 -17.15
CA VAL A 26 -11.70 10.71 -16.47
C VAL A 26 -10.23 10.36 -16.61
N LEU A 27 -9.65 9.94 -15.50
CA LEU A 27 -8.24 9.63 -15.38
C LEU A 27 -8.10 8.25 -14.72
N VAL A 28 -7.49 7.32 -15.46
CA VAL A 28 -7.27 5.93 -15.02
C VAL A 28 -5.81 5.55 -15.22
N PRO A 29 -5.26 4.63 -14.40
CA PRO A 29 -3.96 4.03 -14.65
C PRO A 29 -3.91 3.32 -16.01
N ASP A 30 -2.73 3.32 -16.63
CA ASP A 30 -2.48 2.61 -17.89
C ASP A 30 -1.67 1.33 -17.61
N TYR A 31 -2.38 0.31 -17.12
CA TYR A 31 -1.76 -0.96 -16.77
C TYR A 31 -1.43 -1.80 -18.01
N SER A 32 -0.28 -2.49 -17.95
CA SER A 32 0.00 -3.57 -18.90
C SER A 32 -1.06 -4.67 -18.81
N PRO A 33 -1.33 -5.39 -19.90
CA PRO A 33 -2.21 -6.56 -19.85
C PRO A 33 -1.74 -7.62 -18.84
N ALA A 34 -2.68 -8.37 -18.29
CA ALA A 34 -2.38 -9.51 -17.43
C ALA A 34 -1.56 -10.57 -18.18
N LEU A 35 -0.64 -11.21 -17.46
CA LEU A 35 0.17 -12.29 -18.02
C LEU A 35 -0.73 -13.49 -18.42
N VAL A 36 -0.49 -14.02 -19.61
CA VAL A 36 -1.21 -15.23 -20.10
C VAL A 36 -0.64 -16.49 -19.44
N ASP A 37 0.69 -16.57 -19.29
CA ASP A 37 1.39 -17.68 -18.63
C ASP A 37 2.25 -17.16 -17.49
N VAL A 38 1.63 -17.10 -16.30
CA VAL A 38 2.29 -16.69 -15.06
C VAL A 38 3.43 -17.64 -14.70
N ALA A 39 3.26 -18.96 -14.93
CA ALA A 39 4.27 -19.94 -14.56
C ALA A 39 5.56 -19.80 -15.40
N ALA A 40 5.43 -19.56 -16.70
CA ALA A 40 6.58 -19.27 -17.56
C ALA A 40 7.27 -17.96 -17.16
N ALA A 41 6.48 -16.91 -16.88
CA ALA A 41 7.01 -15.61 -16.47
C ALA A 41 7.79 -15.70 -15.13
N VAL A 42 7.25 -16.43 -14.15
CA VAL A 42 7.93 -16.67 -12.87
C VAL A 42 9.22 -17.46 -13.07
N ARG A 43 9.17 -18.58 -13.78
CA ARG A 43 10.39 -19.39 -14.08
C ARG A 43 11.46 -18.55 -14.77
N LYS A 44 11.08 -17.75 -15.77
CA LYS A 44 12.01 -16.83 -16.44
C LYS A 44 12.62 -15.83 -15.46
N ALA A 45 11.81 -15.24 -14.57
CA ALA A 45 12.30 -14.28 -13.58
C ALA A 45 13.27 -14.93 -12.56
N LEU A 46 13.09 -16.21 -12.20
CA LEU A 46 13.97 -16.93 -11.29
C LEU A 46 15.31 -17.30 -11.95
N THR A 47 15.32 -17.60 -13.26
CA THR A 47 16.54 -18.01 -14.02
C THR A 47 17.26 -16.83 -14.68
N GLN A 48 16.57 -15.71 -14.93
CA GLN A 48 17.10 -14.49 -15.54
C GLN A 48 16.73 -13.26 -14.68
N PRO A 49 17.14 -13.23 -13.40
CA PRO A 49 16.74 -12.18 -12.46
C PRO A 49 17.60 -10.93 -12.58
N TYR A 50 17.26 -9.92 -11.78
CA TYR A 50 18.11 -8.76 -11.51
C TYR A 50 19.29 -9.16 -10.59
N GLY A 51 20.31 -9.83 -11.12
CA GLY A 51 21.45 -10.33 -10.38
C GLY A 51 21.71 -11.81 -10.62
N ARG A 52 22.08 -12.55 -9.58
CA ARG A 52 22.39 -13.98 -9.69
C ARG A 52 21.10 -14.82 -9.80
N PRO A 53 21.08 -15.85 -10.67
CA PRO A 53 20.00 -16.82 -10.75
C PRO A 53 19.74 -17.52 -9.42
N LEU A 54 18.47 -17.89 -9.18
CA LEU A 54 18.08 -18.47 -7.89
C LEU A 54 18.68 -19.87 -7.69
N ASP A 55 18.78 -20.68 -8.75
CA ASP A 55 19.41 -22.01 -8.72
C ASP A 55 20.90 -21.96 -8.32
N ASP A 56 21.62 -20.90 -8.71
CA ASP A 56 23.00 -20.68 -8.24
C ASP A 56 23.08 -20.29 -6.76
N LEU A 57 22.08 -19.52 -6.29
CA LEU A 57 22.04 -19.04 -4.91
C LEU A 57 21.67 -20.13 -3.91
N VAL A 58 20.83 -21.08 -4.30
CA VAL A 58 20.32 -22.12 -3.39
C VAL A 58 21.16 -23.38 -3.33
N ARG A 59 22.18 -23.49 -4.17
CA ARG A 59 23.02 -24.69 -4.27
C ARG A 59 23.72 -25.04 -2.96
N GLY A 60 23.39 -26.19 -2.39
CA GLY A 60 24.01 -26.72 -1.18
C GLY A 60 23.54 -26.09 0.13
N LEU A 61 22.59 -25.20 0.09
CA LEU A 61 22.01 -24.61 1.30
C LEU A 61 21.21 -25.64 2.10
N LYS A 62 21.16 -25.43 3.41
CA LYS A 62 20.47 -26.29 4.38
C LYS A 62 19.24 -25.61 5.01
N ARG A 63 19.14 -24.27 4.91
CA ARG A 63 18.05 -23.51 5.49
C ARG A 63 17.67 -22.34 4.59
N VAL A 64 16.52 -22.44 3.94
CA VAL A 64 15.93 -21.40 3.09
C VAL A 64 14.61 -20.96 3.69
N LEU A 65 14.47 -19.69 3.97
CA LEU A 65 13.24 -19.09 4.47
C LEU A 65 12.52 -18.34 3.36
N VAL A 66 11.28 -18.75 3.04
CA VAL A 66 10.41 -18.03 2.13
C VAL A 66 9.42 -17.19 2.95
N ILE A 67 9.56 -15.88 2.87
CA ILE A 67 8.63 -14.94 3.52
C ILE A 67 7.53 -14.58 2.53
N VAL A 68 6.28 -14.87 2.91
CA VAL A 68 5.09 -14.63 2.08
C VAL A 68 4.18 -13.58 2.71
N PRO A 69 3.44 -12.78 1.92
CA PRO A 69 2.50 -11.81 2.47
C PRO A 69 1.30 -12.49 3.13
N ASP A 70 0.66 -11.76 4.05
CA ASP A 70 -0.58 -12.17 4.72
C ASP A 70 -1.82 -12.08 3.82
N ARG A 71 -2.97 -12.56 4.31
CA ARG A 71 -4.26 -12.61 3.60
C ARG A 71 -4.79 -11.25 3.13
N THR A 72 -4.32 -10.14 3.73
CA THR A 72 -4.78 -8.79 3.35
C THR A 72 -4.12 -8.27 2.06
N ARG A 73 -3.15 -9.02 1.51
CA ARG A 73 -2.38 -8.59 0.34
C ARG A 73 -2.80 -9.34 -0.92
N VAL A 74 -3.27 -8.58 -1.89
CA VAL A 74 -3.52 -9.11 -3.24
C VAL A 74 -2.18 -9.13 -3.98
N ALA A 75 -1.57 -10.33 -4.08
CA ALA A 75 -0.22 -10.50 -4.61
C ALA A 75 -0.11 -11.61 -5.68
N GLY A 76 -1.20 -12.28 -6.02
CA GLY A 76 -1.19 -13.44 -6.93
C GLY A 76 -0.51 -14.68 -6.31
N LEU A 77 -0.54 -14.79 -4.97
CA LEU A 77 0.19 -15.82 -4.21
C LEU A 77 -0.15 -17.24 -4.64
N LYS A 78 -1.43 -17.50 -4.93
CA LYS A 78 -1.91 -18.82 -5.39
C LYS A 78 -1.35 -19.23 -6.75
N GLU A 79 -0.89 -18.27 -7.56
CA GLU A 79 -0.35 -18.53 -8.90
C GLU A 79 1.17 -18.70 -8.88
N TYR A 80 1.92 -17.77 -8.21
CA TYR A 80 3.37 -17.80 -8.28
C TYR A 80 4.02 -18.71 -7.23
N LEU A 81 3.42 -18.90 -6.05
CA LEU A 81 4.07 -19.63 -4.96
C LEU A 81 4.27 -21.14 -5.29
N PRO A 82 3.31 -21.85 -5.92
CA PRO A 82 3.54 -23.22 -6.37
C PRO A 82 4.69 -23.33 -7.38
N VAL A 83 4.85 -22.33 -8.24
CA VAL A 83 5.96 -22.30 -9.22
C VAL A 83 7.28 -22.11 -8.53
N LEU A 84 7.37 -21.19 -7.54
CA LEU A 84 8.58 -20.97 -6.74
C LEU A 84 8.95 -22.22 -5.95
N THR A 85 7.99 -22.81 -5.22
CA THR A 85 8.27 -23.99 -4.38
C THR A 85 8.67 -25.21 -5.21
N LYS A 86 8.00 -25.41 -6.37
CA LYS A 86 8.44 -26.45 -7.32
C LYS A 86 9.86 -26.18 -7.85
N PHE A 87 10.18 -24.94 -8.20
CA PHE A 87 11.55 -24.59 -8.64
C PHE A 87 12.60 -24.92 -7.59
N LEU A 88 12.34 -24.62 -6.32
CA LEU A 88 13.23 -24.98 -5.20
C LEU A 88 13.35 -26.51 -5.06
N ALA A 89 12.24 -27.24 -5.17
CA ALA A 89 12.25 -28.71 -5.14
C ALA A 89 13.06 -29.31 -6.32
N ASP A 90 12.92 -28.75 -7.53
CA ASP A 90 13.70 -29.14 -8.70
C ASP A 90 15.20 -28.87 -8.53
N CYS A 91 15.59 -27.92 -7.66
CA CYS A 91 16.97 -27.68 -7.21
C CYS A 91 17.43 -28.63 -6.07
N GLY A 92 16.60 -29.58 -5.66
CA GLY A 92 16.91 -30.55 -4.60
C GLY A 92 16.65 -30.06 -3.19
N LEU A 93 15.84 -29.01 -3.00
CA LEU A 93 15.52 -28.44 -1.69
C LEU A 93 14.12 -28.90 -1.26
N GLY A 94 14.08 -29.84 -0.32
CA GLY A 94 12.85 -30.41 0.24
C GLY A 94 12.32 -29.66 1.48
N PRO A 95 11.28 -30.21 2.10
CA PRO A 95 10.64 -29.60 3.29
C PRO A 95 11.56 -29.53 4.52
N GLU A 96 12.64 -30.29 4.55
CA GLU A 96 13.67 -30.23 5.59
C GLU A 96 14.58 -29.00 5.46
N VAL A 97 14.61 -28.37 4.27
CA VAL A 97 15.45 -27.20 3.95
C VAL A 97 14.60 -25.93 3.84
N VAL A 98 13.40 -26.02 3.22
CA VAL A 98 12.56 -24.87 2.90
C VAL A 98 11.46 -24.70 3.95
N GLN A 99 11.37 -23.51 4.52
CA GLN A 99 10.30 -23.12 5.44
C GLN A 99 9.57 -21.87 4.93
N ILE A 100 8.29 -21.79 5.22
CA ILE A 100 7.47 -20.60 4.89
C ILE A 100 7.11 -19.86 6.17
N LEU A 101 7.27 -18.52 6.13
CA LEU A 101 6.87 -17.61 7.19
C LEU A 101 5.91 -16.57 6.60
N VAL A 102 4.68 -16.52 7.12
CA VAL A 102 3.70 -15.49 6.75
C VAL A 102 4.04 -14.19 7.46
N ALA A 103 4.20 -13.13 6.70
CA ALA A 103 4.59 -11.80 7.17
C ALA A 103 3.35 -10.99 7.59
N ASN A 104 2.79 -11.26 8.75
CA ASN A 104 1.59 -10.59 9.25
C ASN A 104 1.86 -9.13 9.70
N GLY A 105 3.11 -8.80 10.05
CA GLY A 105 3.39 -7.51 10.69
C GLY A 105 2.52 -7.33 11.91
N MET A 106 1.65 -6.31 11.91
CA MET A 106 0.68 -6.04 12.99
C MET A 106 -0.73 -6.55 12.68
N HIS A 107 -0.94 -7.25 11.58
CA HIS A 107 -2.25 -7.82 11.25
C HIS A 107 -2.53 -9.07 12.06
N GLN A 108 -3.81 -9.37 12.23
CA GLN A 108 -4.24 -10.58 12.92
C GLN A 108 -3.78 -11.84 12.18
N LEU A 109 -3.39 -12.83 12.95
CA LEU A 109 -3.04 -14.16 12.43
C LEU A 109 -4.26 -14.80 11.77
N ALA A 110 -4.01 -15.50 10.66
CA ALA A 110 -5.05 -16.26 9.97
C ALA A 110 -5.42 -17.54 10.75
N GLY A 111 -4.46 -18.09 11.48
CA GLY A 111 -4.57 -19.39 12.11
C GLY A 111 -4.62 -20.53 11.07
N ARG A 112 -4.55 -21.76 11.55
CA ARG A 112 -4.52 -22.94 10.67
C ARG A 112 -5.71 -23.02 9.71
N GLU A 113 -6.88 -22.57 10.16
CA GLU A 113 -8.10 -22.61 9.35
C GLU A 113 -8.15 -21.53 8.26
N GLY A 114 -7.54 -20.37 8.52
CA GLY A 114 -7.52 -19.26 7.58
C GLY A 114 -6.38 -19.33 6.52
N LEU A 115 -5.31 -20.09 6.80
CA LEU A 115 -4.19 -20.22 5.84
C LEU A 115 -4.63 -20.70 4.44
N PRO A 116 -5.55 -21.68 4.28
CA PRO A 116 -6.00 -22.14 2.96
C PRO A 116 -6.77 -21.09 2.14
N GLU A 117 -7.24 -20.01 2.76
CA GLU A 117 -7.94 -18.94 2.05
C GLU A 117 -7.01 -18.23 1.06
N PHE A 118 -5.72 -18.11 1.38
CA PHE A 118 -4.75 -17.37 0.57
C PHE A 118 -3.50 -18.17 0.17
N LEU A 119 -3.14 -19.25 0.89
CA LEU A 119 -2.05 -20.15 0.52
C LEU A 119 -2.55 -21.36 -0.28
N PRO A 120 -1.79 -21.78 -1.32
CA PRO A 120 -2.12 -22.98 -2.07
C PRO A 120 -2.04 -24.27 -1.22
N ARG A 121 -2.97 -25.20 -1.40
CA ARG A 121 -2.95 -26.51 -0.70
C ARG A 121 -1.65 -27.25 -0.91
N SER A 122 -1.13 -27.29 -2.15
CA SER A 122 0.15 -27.94 -2.46
C SER A 122 1.34 -27.43 -1.64
N VAL A 123 1.28 -26.16 -1.22
CA VAL A 123 2.31 -25.57 -0.37
C VAL A 123 2.08 -25.93 1.10
N LEU A 124 0.82 -25.87 1.57
CA LEU A 124 0.45 -26.21 2.95
C LEU A 124 0.72 -27.69 3.28
N ASP A 125 0.48 -28.58 2.32
CA ASP A 125 0.66 -30.02 2.50
C ASP A 125 2.13 -30.45 2.31
N GLY A 126 2.93 -29.64 1.59
CA GLY A 126 4.30 -29.99 1.20
C GLY A 126 5.42 -29.30 1.99
N LEU A 127 5.15 -28.21 2.70
CA LEU A 127 6.18 -27.41 3.37
C LEU A 127 5.78 -26.99 4.77
N PRO A 128 6.74 -26.84 5.71
CA PRO A 128 6.45 -26.23 7.02
C PRO A 128 6.05 -24.76 6.86
N VAL A 129 4.84 -24.41 7.33
CA VAL A 129 4.29 -23.04 7.31
C VAL A 129 4.10 -22.55 8.73
N SER A 130 4.49 -21.32 8.99
CA SER A 130 4.27 -20.62 10.25
C SER A 130 3.87 -19.18 10.01
N GLU A 131 3.22 -18.57 10.99
CA GLU A 131 2.84 -17.16 10.97
C GLU A 131 3.73 -16.36 11.92
N HIS A 132 4.02 -15.13 11.54
CA HIS A 132 4.72 -14.19 12.40
C HIS A 132 3.74 -13.47 13.31
N ASP A 133 3.97 -13.52 14.61
CA ASP A 133 3.30 -12.70 15.63
C ASP A 133 4.28 -11.63 16.15
N CYS A 134 3.99 -10.35 15.86
CA CYS A 134 4.82 -9.24 16.31
C CYS A 134 4.80 -9.01 17.84
N HIS A 135 3.84 -9.58 18.55
CA HIS A 135 3.70 -9.47 20.00
C HIS A 135 4.39 -10.60 20.77
N ASP A 136 4.72 -11.72 20.12
CA ASP A 136 5.45 -12.82 20.75
C ASP A 136 6.94 -12.46 20.91
N LYS A 137 7.28 -11.85 22.05
CA LYS A 137 8.67 -11.46 22.36
C LYS A 137 9.65 -12.64 22.35
N THR A 138 9.17 -13.86 22.58
CA THR A 138 10.03 -15.06 22.61
C THR A 138 10.44 -15.51 21.20
N ALA A 139 9.67 -15.13 20.18
CA ALA A 139 9.92 -15.44 18.79
C ALA A 139 10.93 -14.47 18.11
N HIS A 140 11.39 -13.43 18.82
CA HIS A 140 12.27 -12.42 18.24
C HIS A 140 13.73 -12.52 18.69
N PHE A 141 14.63 -12.02 17.86
CA PHE A 141 16.05 -11.79 18.19
C PHE A 141 16.45 -10.36 17.83
N LEU A 142 17.46 -9.83 18.50
CA LEU A 142 18.04 -8.53 18.18
C LEU A 142 18.94 -8.67 16.93
N ALA A 143 18.47 -8.18 15.80
CA ALA A 143 19.22 -8.19 14.53
C ALA A 143 20.30 -7.12 14.48
N GLY A 144 20.10 -6.00 15.19
CA GLY A 144 21.06 -4.89 15.21
C GLY A 144 20.43 -3.59 15.69
N LYS A 145 21.12 -2.49 15.38
CA LYS A 145 20.66 -1.13 15.65
C LYS A 145 20.75 -0.31 14.38
N SER A 146 19.71 0.44 14.05
CA SER A 146 19.72 1.32 12.88
C SER A 146 20.63 2.53 13.10
N SER A 147 20.97 3.24 12.01
CA SER A 147 21.69 4.52 12.08
C SER A 147 20.97 5.59 12.90
N ARG A 148 19.65 5.44 13.06
CA ARG A 148 18.78 6.30 13.87
C ARG A 148 18.72 5.89 15.35
N GLY A 149 19.46 4.87 15.74
CA GLY A 149 19.53 4.39 17.11
C GLY A 149 18.41 3.42 17.51
N ASN A 150 17.53 3.02 16.59
CA ASN A 150 16.44 2.09 16.86
C ASN A 150 16.97 0.65 16.97
N SER A 151 16.61 -0.07 18.04
CA SER A 151 16.88 -1.50 18.17
C SER A 151 15.94 -2.29 17.27
N ILE A 152 16.50 -3.16 16.44
CA ILE A 152 15.75 -3.91 15.43
C ILE A 152 15.60 -5.36 15.87
N TYR A 153 14.36 -5.74 16.19
CA TYR A 153 14.01 -7.10 16.56
C TYR A 153 13.22 -7.76 15.44
N LEU A 154 13.70 -8.91 14.97
CA LEU A 154 13.11 -9.70 13.88
C LEU A 154 12.78 -11.12 14.35
N ASN A 155 11.92 -11.81 13.61
CA ASN A 155 11.61 -13.22 13.85
C ASN A 155 12.88 -14.08 13.79
N LYS A 156 13.10 -14.97 14.78
CA LYS A 156 14.28 -15.83 14.91
C LYS A 156 14.56 -16.68 13.66
N LYS A 157 13.50 -17.10 12.95
CA LYS A 157 13.64 -17.87 11.69
C LYS A 157 14.45 -17.13 10.64
N VAL A 158 14.48 -15.79 10.68
CA VAL A 158 15.32 -14.99 9.78
C VAL A 158 16.79 -15.20 10.08
N ALA A 159 17.20 -15.25 11.36
CA ALA A 159 18.58 -15.49 11.75
C ALA A 159 19.05 -16.93 11.46
N GLU A 160 18.12 -17.87 11.46
CA GLU A 160 18.42 -19.28 11.19
C GLU A 160 18.60 -19.60 9.71
N ALA A 161 18.12 -18.74 8.82
CA ALA A 161 18.20 -18.94 7.37
C ALA A 161 19.60 -18.63 6.81
N GLU A 162 20.01 -19.35 5.76
CA GLU A 162 21.19 -19.05 4.96
C GLU A 162 20.83 -18.18 3.74
N LEU A 163 19.56 -18.26 3.30
CA LEU A 163 18.97 -17.42 2.26
C LEU A 163 17.53 -17.09 2.64
N VAL A 164 17.14 -15.83 2.47
CA VAL A 164 15.76 -15.37 2.65
C VAL A 164 15.16 -15.01 1.29
N ILE A 165 14.04 -15.64 0.93
CA ILE A 165 13.28 -15.30 -0.28
C ILE A 165 12.09 -14.46 0.12
N LEU A 166 12.11 -13.19 -0.27
CA LEU A 166 11.06 -12.21 0.03
C LEU A 166 10.03 -12.21 -1.09
N THR A 167 8.77 -12.53 -0.79
CA THR A 167 7.71 -12.50 -1.80
C THR A 167 6.65 -11.46 -1.51
N GLY A 168 5.88 -11.06 -2.51
CA GLY A 168 4.79 -10.10 -2.36
C GLY A 168 4.48 -9.31 -3.62
N SER A 169 3.64 -8.27 -3.50
CA SER A 169 3.32 -7.37 -4.61
C SER A 169 3.87 -5.97 -4.38
N ILE A 170 4.30 -5.34 -5.47
CA ILE A 170 4.66 -3.93 -5.51
C ILE A 170 3.39 -3.12 -5.72
N GLY A 171 3.22 -2.06 -4.96
CA GLY A 171 2.09 -1.13 -5.03
C GLY A 171 2.43 0.17 -4.35
N LEU A 172 1.61 1.19 -4.50
CA LEU A 172 1.78 2.47 -3.81
C LEU A 172 1.62 2.31 -2.29
N HIS A 173 2.33 3.14 -1.54
CA HIS A 173 2.20 3.19 -0.09
C HIS A 173 2.34 4.62 0.43
N TYR A 174 1.29 5.14 1.05
CA TYR A 174 1.10 6.56 1.36
C TYR A 174 2.20 7.20 2.22
N PHE A 175 3.00 6.43 2.98
CA PHE A 175 4.14 6.99 3.71
C PHE A 175 5.48 6.28 3.42
N ALA A 176 5.49 5.01 3.01
CA ALA A 176 6.73 4.27 2.73
C ALA A 176 7.15 4.31 1.25
N GLY A 177 6.42 5.07 0.43
CA GLY A 177 6.60 5.16 -1.01
C GLY A 177 5.95 4.00 -1.76
N PHE A 178 6.46 2.79 -1.57
CA PHE A 178 5.95 1.57 -2.18
C PHE A 178 5.88 0.42 -1.17
N ARG A 179 4.97 -0.54 -1.41
CA ARG A 179 4.93 -1.86 -0.76
C ARG A 179 5.81 -2.86 -1.53
N GLY A 180 5.97 -4.07 -1.01
CA GLY A 180 6.85 -5.10 -1.56
C GLY A 180 8.30 -5.00 -1.08
N GLY A 181 9.16 -5.93 -1.53
CA GLY A 181 10.58 -5.99 -1.22
C GLY A 181 10.87 -5.98 0.28
N ARG A 182 11.66 -4.98 0.73
CA ARG A 182 12.06 -4.78 2.13
C ARG A 182 10.91 -4.78 3.14
N LYS A 183 9.66 -4.48 2.70
CA LYS A 183 8.51 -4.49 3.61
C LYS A 183 8.11 -5.88 4.08
N ALA A 184 8.54 -6.93 3.40
CA ALA A 184 8.37 -8.30 3.89
C ALA A 184 9.20 -8.56 5.17
N VAL A 185 10.30 -7.80 5.38
CA VAL A 185 11.11 -7.86 6.60
C VAL A 185 10.60 -6.88 7.64
N LEU A 186 10.55 -5.58 7.31
CA LEU A 186 10.02 -4.54 8.18
C LEU A 186 8.87 -3.80 7.46
N PRO A 187 7.62 -3.91 7.92
CA PRO A 187 7.14 -4.48 9.18
C PRO A 187 6.90 -6.00 9.19
N GLY A 188 6.98 -6.71 8.06
CA GLY A 188 6.41 -8.03 7.85
C GLY A 188 6.73 -9.08 8.92
N VAL A 189 8.00 -9.17 9.36
CA VAL A 189 8.47 -10.14 10.36
C VAL A 189 9.24 -9.47 11.52
N ALA A 190 8.94 -8.20 11.78
CA ALA A 190 9.54 -7.41 12.85
C ALA A 190 8.64 -7.37 14.10
N SER A 191 9.24 -7.17 15.28
CA SER A 191 8.50 -6.99 16.54
C SER A 191 7.65 -5.72 16.50
N PHE A 192 6.60 -5.69 17.33
CA PHE A 192 5.70 -4.54 17.47
C PHE A 192 6.47 -3.24 17.75
N ASP A 193 7.42 -3.26 18.68
CA ASP A 193 8.22 -2.09 19.05
C ASP A 193 9.09 -1.60 17.88
N THR A 194 9.69 -2.51 17.12
CA THR A 194 10.46 -2.18 15.92
C THR A 194 9.57 -1.54 14.84
N ILE A 195 8.36 -2.08 14.64
CA ILE A 195 7.39 -1.50 13.70
C ILE A 195 7.01 -0.08 14.13
N CYS A 196 6.67 0.11 15.40
CA CYS A 196 6.28 1.42 15.93
C CYS A 196 7.41 2.46 15.80
N THR A 197 8.64 2.10 16.12
CA THR A 197 9.78 3.03 16.00
C THR A 197 10.04 3.42 14.55
N ASN A 198 9.99 2.46 13.62
CA ASN A 198 10.10 2.75 12.19
C ASN A 198 8.96 3.65 11.69
N HIS A 199 7.70 3.32 12.01
CA HIS A 199 6.54 4.09 11.55
C HIS A 199 6.48 5.50 12.17
N ARG A 200 7.04 5.70 13.36
CA ARG A 200 7.20 7.02 13.96
C ARG A 200 8.05 7.98 13.08
N LEU A 201 8.94 7.45 12.25
CA LEU A 201 9.73 8.25 11.31
C LEU A 201 8.88 8.95 10.23
N THR A 202 7.60 8.61 10.10
CA THR A 202 6.64 9.37 9.27
C THR A 202 6.46 10.80 9.78
N LEU A 203 6.81 11.09 11.03
CA LEU A 203 6.54 12.35 11.70
C LEU A 203 7.83 13.14 11.91
N ARG A 204 7.75 14.45 11.69
CA ARG A 204 8.70 15.42 12.23
C ARG A 204 8.20 15.94 13.56
N SER A 205 9.09 16.06 14.53
CA SER A 205 8.74 16.60 15.85
C SER A 205 8.11 17.99 15.73
N GLY A 206 6.84 18.12 16.14
CA GLY A 206 6.08 19.37 16.10
C GLY A 206 5.54 19.83 14.75
N GLU A 207 5.99 19.25 13.62
CA GLU A 207 5.67 19.75 12.28
C GLU A 207 4.64 18.91 11.48
N GLY A 208 4.29 17.70 11.97
CA GLY A 208 3.41 16.77 11.25
C GLY A 208 4.15 15.78 10.36
N PHE A 209 3.60 15.43 9.20
CA PHE A 209 4.21 14.45 8.31
C PHE A 209 5.53 14.92 7.70
N HIS A 210 6.49 13.98 7.63
CA HIS A 210 7.73 14.20 6.89
C HIS A 210 7.44 14.30 5.38
N PRO A 211 7.89 15.36 4.66
CA PRO A 211 7.50 15.64 3.28
C PRO A 211 7.89 14.54 2.28
N LYS A 212 8.90 13.74 2.61
CA LYS A 212 9.30 12.58 1.81
C LYS A 212 8.50 11.31 2.14
N CYS A 213 7.76 11.26 3.26
CA CYS A 213 6.89 10.16 3.59
C CYS A 213 5.56 10.26 2.81
N ARG A 214 5.61 9.91 1.54
CA ARG A 214 4.47 9.97 0.61
C ARG A 214 4.55 8.87 -0.46
N ASN A 215 3.48 8.69 -1.21
CA ASN A 215 3.43 7.74 -2.33
C ASN A 215 4.57 7.99 -3.32
N ALA A 216 5.11 6.90 -3.87
CA ALA A 216 6.16 6.87 -4.89
C ALA A 216 7.47 7.58 -4.50
N SER A 217 7.70 7.86 -3.22
CA SER A 217 8.89 8.53 -2.70
C SER A 217 9.76 7.55 -1.92
N LEU A 218 10.93 7.19 -2.43
CA LEU A 218 11.92 6.32 -1.79
C LEU A 218 13.12 7.11 -1.24
N ASP A 219 13.69 8.00 -2.06
CA ASP A 219 14.86 8.78 -1.69
C ASP A 219 14.54 9.85 -0.65
N GLY A 220 15.33 9.89 0.43
CA GLY A 220 15.14 10.80 1.55
C GLY A 220 13.88 10.48 2.37
N ASN A 221 13.23 9.34 2.15
CA ASN A 221 12.12 8.85 2.96
C ASN A 221 12.68 8.07 4.16
N PRO A 222 12.65 8.61 5.37
CA PRO A 222 13.33 8.01 6.53
C PRO A 222 12.76 6.64 6.90
N VAL A 223 11.47 6.39 6.64
CA VAL A 223 10.84 5.07 6.85
C VAL A 223 11.43 4.05 5.89
N ASN A 224 11.55 4.40 4.60
CA ASN A 224 12.14 3.54 3.59
C ASN A 224 13.63 3.28 3.84
N GLU A 225 14.39 4.32 4.20
CA GLU A 225 15.83 4.21 4.46
C GLU A 225 16.13 3.24 5.60
N GLU A 226 15.40 3.33 6.72
CA GLU A 226 15.57 2.39 7.83
C GLU A 226 15.15 0.96 7.43
N MET A 227 14.08 0.77 6.64
CA MET A 227 13.72 -0.54 6.10
C MET A 227 14.84 -1.14 5.24
N LEU A 228 15.57 -0.31 4.47
CA LEU A 228 16.73 -0.76 3.69
C LEU A 228 17.95 -1.07 4.58
N GLU A 229 18.15 -0.34 5.67
CA GLU A 229 19.16 -0.69 6.68
C GLU A 229 18.87 -2.06 7.30
N VAL A 230 17.61 -2.30 7.70
CA VAL A 230 17.19 -3.60 8.25
C VAL A 230 17.36 -4.74 7.25
N LEU A 231 17.10 -4.50 5.96
CA LEU A 231 17.36 -5.49 4.91
C LEU A 231 18.85 -5.91 4.82
N ARG A 232 19.78 -5.05 5.22
CA ARG A 232 21.22 -5.36 5.27
C ARG A 232 21.62 -6.10 6.55
N MET A 233 20.77 -6.18 7.55
CA MET A 233 21.01 -6.89 8.82
C MET A 233 20.58 -8.37 8.77
N ILE A 234 19.91 -8.79 7.71
CA ILE A 234 19.47 -10.18 7.52
C ILE A 234 20.43 -10.94 6.60
N PRO A 235 20.39 -12.30 6.57
CA PRO A 235 21.11 -13.09 5.59
C PRO A 235 20.82 -12.65 4.16
N PRO A 236 21.63 -13.09 3.16
CA PRO A 236 21.39 -12.78 1.76
C PRO A 236 19.93 -12.95 1.38
N ALA A 237 19.37 -11.97 0.66
CA ALA A 237 17.95 -11.96 0.32
C ALA A 237 17.75 -11.91 -1.19
N PHE A 238 16.89 -12.81 -1.67
CA PHE A 238 16.36 -12.82 -3.04
C PHE A 238 14.90 -12.32 -2.99
N VAL A 239 14.46 -11.51 -3.94
CA VAL A 239 13.06 -11.05 -4.00
C VAL A 239 12.33 -11.68 -5.19
N LEU A 240 11.07 -12.04 -4.98
CA LEU A 240 10.10 -12.35 -6.03
C LEU A 240 8.86 -11.50 -5.79
N ASN A 241 8.70 -10.44 -6.56
CA ASN A 241 7.56 -9.53 -6.44
C ASN A 241 6.73 -9.50 -7.71
N THR A 242 5.43 -9.31 -7.55
CA THR A 242 4.47 -9.13 -8.64
C THR A 242 3.97 -7.69 -8.69
N ILE A 243 3.45 -7.26 -9.82
CA ILE A 243 2.48 -6.18 -9.95
C ILE A 243 1.17 -6.83 -10.34
N THR A 244 0.09 -6.49 -9.67
CA THR A 244 -1.25 -7.03 -9.91
C THR A 244 -2.23 -5.92 -10.25
N ASP A 245 -3.26 -6.25 -11.02
CA ASP A 245 -4.42 -5.38 -11.24
C ASP A 245 -5.38 -5.39 -10.03
N ALA A 246 -6.51 -4.71 -10.19
CA ALA A 246 -7.59 -4.66 -9.20
C ALA A 246 -8.20 -6.02 -8.87
N ALA A 247 -8.27 -6.91 -9.85
CA ALA A 247 -8.81 -8.26 -9.71
C ALA A 247 -7.80 -9.27 -9.17
N GLY A 248 -6.55 -8.82 -8.92
CA GLY A 248 -5.46 -9.68 -8.41
C GLY A 248 -4.73 -10.46 -9.48
N LYS A 249 -5.01 -10.25 -10.77
CA LYS A 249 -4.28 -10.88 -11.87
C LYS A 249 -2.87 -10.31 -11.96
N ILE A 250 -1.89 -11.17 -12.16
CA ILE A 250 -0.48 -10.77 -12.26
C ILE A 250 -0.22 -10.12 -13.62
N LEU A 251 0.26 -8.90 -13.60
CA LEU A 251 0.64 -8.11 -14.77
C LEU A 251 2.13 -8.24 -15.09
N ARG A 252 2.98 -8.28 -14.06
CA ARG A 252 4.44 -8.37 -14.18
C ARG A 252 5.04 -9.11 -12.99
N VAL A 253 6.22 -9.68 -13.22
CA VAL A 253 7.04 -10.37 -12.20
C VAL A 253 8.44 -9.77 -12.19
N PHE A 254 8.97 -9.52 -10.99
CA PHE A 254 10.32 -9.01 -10.76
C PHE A 254 11.01 -9.92 -9.73
N ALA A 255 12.19 -10.45 -10.08
CA ALA A 255 12.94 -11.31 -9.19
C ALA A 255 14.43 -11.01 -9.22
N GLY A 256 15.15 -11.32 -8.14
CA GLY A 256 16.59 -11.17 -8.04
C GLY A 256 17.06 -10.50 -6.77
N ASP A 257 18.14 -9.71 -6.90
CA ASP A 257 18.67 -8.88 -5.82
C ASP A 257 17.54 -8.06 -5.18
N SER A 258 17.46 -8.12 -3.86
CA SER A 258 16.32 -7.61 -3.10
C SER A 258 16.09 -6.09 -3.21
N VAL A 259 17.12 -5.35 -3.62
CA VAL A 259 17.02 -3.90 -3.87
C VAL A 259 16.77 -3.63 -5.36
N LYS A 260 17.62 -4.19 -6.25
CA LYS A 260 17.55 -3.90 -7.70
C LYS A 260 16.23 -4.34 -8.33
N ALA A 261 15.79 -5.57 -8.04
CA ALA A 261 14.51 -6.07 -8.58
C ALA A 261 13.31 -5.31 -8.04
N HIS A 262 13.32 -4.96 -6.75
CA HIS A 262 12.26 -4.14 -6.15
C HIS A 262 12.21 -2.74 -6.78
N LEU A 263 13.35 -2.07 -6.96
CA LEU A 263 13.41 -0.74 -7.59
C LEU A 263 12.92 -0.79 -9.04
N ALA A 264 13.34 -1.80 -9.82
CA ALA A 264 12.85 -1.98 -11.19
C ALA A 264 11.31 -2.12 -11.24
N GLY A 265 10.75 -2.87 -10.29
CA GLY A 265 9.30 -3.01 -10.17
C GLY A 265 8.61 -1.73 -9.70
N CYS A 266 9.21 -0.96 -8.79
CA CYS A 266 8.68 0.35 -8.37
C CYS A 266 8.62 1.33 -9.55
N GLU A 267 9.67 1.40 -10.36
CA GLU A 267 9.69 2.26 -11.55
C GLU A 267 8.70 1.80 -12.62
N ALA A 268 8.52 0.49 -12.79
CA ALA A 268 7.51 -0.05 -13.70
C ALA A 268 6.09 0.34 -13.22
N LEU A 269 5.77 0.10 -11.95
CA LEU A 269 4.48 0.47 -11.38
C LEU A 269 4.24 1.98 -11.50
N LYS A 270 5.24 2.79 -11.15
CA LYS A 270 5.12 4.25 -11.20
C LYS A 270 4.74 4.75 -12.61
N ARG A 271 5.32 4.15 -13.67
CA ARG A 271 4.91 4.47 -15.06
C ARG A 271 3.45 4.14 -15.32
N ASP A 272 2.98 2.97 -14.86
CA ASP A 272 1.62 2.49 -15.13
C ASP A 272 0.56 3.30 -14.38
N VAL A 273 0.86 3.74 -13.14
CA VAL A 273 -0.13 4.41 -12.27
C VAL A 273 -0.07 5.94 -12.30
N THR A 274 0.98 6.51 -12.93
CA THR A 274 1.12 7.97 -13.00
C THR A 274 0.23 8.55 -14.08
N VAL A 275 -0.66 9.45 -13.68
CA VAL A 275 -1.52 10.22 -14.57
C VAL A 275 -1.14 11.70 -14.49
N ARG A 276 -0.83 12.30 -15.62
CA ARG A 276 -0.46 13.72 -15.70
C ARG A 276 -1.69 14.60 -15.87
N VAL A 277 -1.74 15.67 -15.08
CA VAL A 277 -2.78 16.69 -15.15
C VAL A 277 -2.19 18.07 -15.38
N PRO A 278 -2.76 18.89 -16.28
CA PRO A 278 -2.16 20.18 -16.70
C PRO A 278 -2.26 21.24 -15.61
N ALA A 279 -3.25 21.15 -14.71
CA ALA A 279 -3.48 22.13 -13.66
C ALA A 279 -4.11 21.50 -12.43
N LYS A 280 -4.10 22.21 -11.32
CA LYS A 280 -4.88 21.81 -10.13
C LYS A 280 -6.38 21.92 -10.41
N ALA A 281 -7.12 20.93 -9.93
CA ALA A 281 -8.56 20.86 -10.06
C ALA A 281 -9.29 21.87 -9.17
N ASP A 282 -10.44 22.35 -9.66
CA ASP A 282 -11.43 23.07 -8.85
C ASP A 282 -12.21 22.11 -7.96
N PHE A 283 -12.48 20.87 -8.43
CA PHE A 283 -12.89 19.76 -7.57
C PHE A 283 -12.52 18.40 -8.17
N VAL A 284 -12.50 17.38 -7.33
CA VAL A 284 -12.19 16.00 -7.71
C VAL A 284 -13.30 15.07 -7.26
N ILE A 285 -13.66 14.13 -8.12
CA ILE A 285 -14.51 12.99 -7.77
C ILE A 285 -13.64 11.74 -7.81
N VAL A 286 -13.56 11.03 -6.70
CA VAL A 286 -12.69 9.87 -6.56
C VAL A 286 -13.42 8.69 -5.95
N SER A 287 -13.38 7.55 -6.64
CA SER A 287 -13.69 6.25 -6.08
C SER A 287 -12.41 5.54 -5.65
N CYS A 288 -12.47 4.79 -4.57
CA CYS A 288 -11.38 3.88 -4.19
C CYS A 288 -11.17 2.73 -5.18
N GLY A 289 -12.13 2.51 -6.10
CA GLY A 289 -12.15 1.40 -7.05
C GLY A 289 -13.15 0.29 -6.68
N GLY A 290 -13.96 0.49 -5.61
CA GLY A 290 -14.89 -0.50 -5.06
C GLY A 290 -14.21 -1.55 -4.19
N TYR A 291 -14.97 -2.60 -3.81
CA TYR A 291 -14.47 -3.68 -2.95
C TYR A 291 -13.36 -4.49 -3.65
N PRO A 292 -12.27 -4.88 -2.95
CA PRO A 292 -12.02 -4.72 -1.50
C PRO A 292 -11.28 -3.42 -1.11
N ARG A 293 -11.00 -2.51 -2.04
CA ARG A 293 -10.20 -1.30 -1.80
C ARG A 293 -10.90 -0.25 -0.94
N ASP A 294 -12.23 -0.27 -0.92
CA ASP A 294 -13.08 0.60 -0.10
C ASP A 294 -13.71 -0.13 1.08
N SER A 295 -13.13 -1.25 1.52
CA SER A 295 -13.70 -2.07 2.60
C SER A 295 -13.67 -1.40 3.97
N THR A 296 -12.66 -0.57 4.25
CA THR A 296 -12.47 0.13 5.53
C THR A 296 -11.90 1.52 5.32
N MET A 297 -12.05 2.41 6.31
CA MET A 297 -11.47 3.76 6.28
C MET A 297 -9.95 3.75 6.18
N VAL A 298 -9.26 2.79 6.84
CA VAL A 298 -7.80 2.58 6.70
C VAL A 298 -7.38 2.31 5.25
N GLN A 299 -8.26 1.76 4.42
CA GLN A 299 -7.97 1.57 3.00
C GLN A 299 -8.37 2.81 2.19
N SER A 300 -9.54 3.36 2.47
CA SER A 300 -10.16 4.42 1.67
C SER A 300 -9.43 5.77 1.75
N HIS A 301 -8.83 6.11 2.92
CA HIS A 301 -8.09 7.36 3.07
C HIS A 301 -6.93 7.52 2.06
N LYS A 302 -6.42 6.41 1.51
CA LYS A 302 -5.35 6.44 0.49
C LYS A 302 -5.77 7.17 -0.78
N ALA A 303 -7.05 7.09 -1.16
CA ALA A 303 -7.57 7.84 -2.30
C ALA A 303 -7.52 9.35 -2.03
N ILE A 304 -7.83 9.77 -0.80
CA ILE A 304 -7.70 11.18 -0.37
C ILE A 304 -6.24 11.63 -0.45
N ASP A 305 -5.31 10.82 0.09
CA ASP A 305 -3.87 11.13 0.06
C ASP A 305 -3.35 11.27 -1.37
N ASN A 306 -3.81 10.42 -2.30
CA ASN A 306 -3.38 10.46 -3.70
C ASN A 306 -3.89 11.72 -4.43
N MET A 307 -5.12 12.17 -4.14
CA MET A 307 -5.73 13.31 -4.83
C MET A 307 -5.30 14.66 -4.27
N ALA A 308 -4.89 14.74 -3.01
CA ALA A 308 -4.53 15.99 -2.34
C ALA A 308 -3.52 16.87 -3.11
N PRO A 309 -2.48 16.34 -3.79
CA PRO A 309 -1.50 17.18 -4.49
C PRO A 309 -2.06 17.96 -5.68
N ILE A 310 -3.13 17.49 -6.30
CA ILE A 310 -3.71 18.09 -7.53
C ILE A 310 -4.95 18.93 -7.29
N LEU A 311 -5.33 19.16 -6.02
CA LEU A 311 -6.42 20.05 -5.64
C LEU A 311 -5.89 21.44 -5.28
N LYS A 312 -6.68 22.49 -5.55
CA LYS A 312 -6.47 23.81 -4.99
C LYS A 312 -6.86 23.80 -3.51
N ASP A 313 -6.24 24.61 -2.68
CA ASP A 313 -6.60 24.73 -1.27
C ASP A 313 -8.05 25.23 -1.15
N GLY A 314 -8.81 24.64 -0.23
CA GLY A 314 -10.26 24.91 -0.06
C GLY A 314 -11.16 24.20 -1.06
N SER A 315 -10.61 23.58 -2.11
CA SER A 315 -11.43 22.89 -3.12
C SER A 315 -12.13 21.66 -2.58
N PRO A 316 -13.32 21.34 -3.11
CA PRO A 316 -14.04 20.13 -2.72
C PRO A 316 -13.44 18.86 -3.34
N MET A 317 -13.51 17.78 -2.57
CA MET A 317 -13.27 16.40 -3.00
C MET A 317 -14.52 15.57 -2.69
N ILE A 318 -14.97 14.76 -3.63
CA ILE A 318 -16.07 13.82 -3.42
C ILE A 318 -15.48 12.42 -3.42
N LEU A 319 -15.44 11.78 -2.25
CA LEU A 319 -14.96 10.42 -2.05
C LEU A 319 -16.10 9.42 -2.08
N LEU A 320 -15.99 8.39 -2.93
CA LEU A 320 -16.87 7.23 -2.94
C LEU A 320 -16.12 6.06 -2.31
N ALA A 321 -16.58 5.62 -1.13
CA ALA A 321 -15.98 4.52 -0.38
C ALA A 321 -17.03 3.90 0.55
N GLU A 322 -17.44 2.66 0.27
CA GLU A 322 -18.53 2.03 1.04
C GLU A 322 -18.15 1.83 2.52
N ASN A 323 -16.93 1.36 2.80
CA ASN A 323 -16.43 1.08 4.16
C ASN A 323 -17.29 0.10 4.95
N ARG A 324 -17.84 -0.94 4.30
CA ARG A 324 -18.74 -1.93 4.92
C ARG A 324 -18.16 -2.64 6.14
N HIS A 325 -16.83 -2.69 6.27
CA HIS A 325 -16.12 -3.26 7.41
C HIS A 325 -15.60 -2.17 8.38
N GLY A 326 -16.22 -0.99 8.39
CA GLY A 326 -15.99 0.08 9.33
C GLY A 326 -14.64 0.78 9.18
N MET A 327 -14.08 1.18 10.32
CA MET A 327 -12.83 1.96 10.35
C MET A 327 -11.59 1.15 9.94
N GLY A 328 -11.61 -0.18 10.12
CA GLY A 328 -10.44 -1.06 9.91
C GLY A 328 -9.45 -1.06 11.07
N SER A 329 -9.77 -0.36 12.16
CA SER A 329 -9.10 -0.38 13.45
C SER A 329 -10.03 0.22 14.50
N ASP A 330 -10.12 -0.44 15.66
CA ASP A 330 -10.96 0.01 16.76
C ASP A 330 -10.49 1.36 17.35
N GLU A 331 -9.20 1.63 17.27
CA GLU A 331 -8.62 2.85 17.83
C GLU A 331 -8.75 4.07 16.90
N LEU A 332 -8.95 3.87 15.59
CA LEU A 332 -8.83 4.96 14.61
C LEU A 332 -9.84 6.08 14.84
N LEU A 333 -11.10 5.74 15.14
CA LEU A 333 -12.15 6.75 15.31
C LEU A 333 -11.90 7.66 16.52
N GLY A 334 -11.40 7.10 17.63
CA GLY A 334 -11.08 7.87 18.84
C GLY A 334 -10.00 8.93 18.66
N TRP A 335 -9.15 8.80 17.64
CA TRP A 335 -8.13 9.82 17.36
C TRP A 335 -8.70 11.16 16.87
N PHE A 336 -9.88 11.16 16.27
CA PHE A 336 -10.52 12.39 15.79
C PHE A 336 -11.12 13.24 16.91
N ASP A 337 -11.24 12.70 18.12
CA ASP A 337 -11.71 13.42 19.32
C ASP A 337 -10.59 14.19 20.06
N GLU A 338 -9.35 14.08 19.60
CA GLU A 338 -8.16 14.68 20.28
C GLU A 338 -8.00 16.19 20.06
N GLY A 339 -9.00 16.89 19.59
CA GLY A 339 -8.96 18.35 19.37
C GLY A 339 -8.30 18.72 18.02
N GLY A 340 -8.62 17.98 16.98
CA GLY A 340 -8.18 18.22 15.61
C GLY A 340 -6.70 17.97 15.38
N VAL A 341 -6.15 18.54 14.30
CA VAL A 341 -4.75 18.34 13.87
C VAL A 341 -3.74 18.62 15.00
N ALA A 342 -3.93 19.72 15.73
CA ALA A 342 -3.00 20.11 16.80
C ALA A 342 -3.02 19.12 17.99
N GLY A 343 -4.19 18.64 18.37
CA GLY A 343 -4.34 17.66 19.45
C GLY A 343 -3.74 16.30 19.06
N ILE A 344 -4.03 15.83 17.85
CA ILE A 344 -3.47 14.58 17.31
C ILE A 344 -1.93 14.66 17.26
N ARG A 345 -1.36 15.76 16.75
CA ARG A 345 0.10 15.97 16.72
C ARG A 345 0.71 15.91 18.12
N ARG A 346 0.12 16.62 19.10
CA ARG A 346 0.59 16.63 20.47
C ARG A 346 0.59 15.23 21.10
N LYS A 347 -0.49 14.48 20.91
CA LYS A 347 -0.61 13.10 21.43
C LYS A 347 0.41 12.16 20.79
N LEU A 348 0.58 12.21 19.46
CA LEU A 348 1.58 11.41 18.74
C LEU A 348 3.03 11.75 19.12
N SER A 349 3.32 13.00 19.42
CA SER A 349 4.65 13.42 19.86
C SER A 349 4.98 12.89 21.26
N SER A 350 3.99 12.81 22.17
CA SER A 350 4.18 12.29 23.51
C SER A 350 4.23 10.75 23.54
N LYS A 351 3.35 10.10 22.81
CA LYS A 351 3.25 8.62 22.71
C LYS A 351 2.78 8.23 21.32
N TYR A 352 3.71 7.72 20.53
CA TYR A 352 3.33 7.15 19.25
C TYR A 352 2.48 5.90 19.45
N THR A 353 1.29 5.87 18.84
CA THR A 353 0.43 4.70 18.75
C THR A 353 -0.01 4.49 17.31
N PHE A 354 -0.22 3.24 16.96
CA PHE A 354 -0.59 2.86 15.61
C PHE A 354 -1.92 3.50 15.21
N HIS A 355 -2.12 3.76 13.92
CA HIS A 355 -3.23 4.51 13.33
C HIS A 355 -3.34 6.00 13.69
N GLY A 356 -2.65 6.51 14.71
CA GLY A 356 -2.64 7.95 14.99
C GLY A 356 -2.06 8.78 13.83
N HIS A 357 -1.05 8.24 13.13
CA HIS A 357 -0.52 8.88 11.91
C HIS A 357 -1.53 8.85 10.74
N THR A 358 -2.38 7.81 10.65
CA THR A 358 -3.47 7.77 9.66
C THR A 358 -4.52 8.82 9.96
N ALA A 359 -4.93 8.96 11.23
CA ALA A 359 -5.83 10.01 11.66
C ALA A 359 -5.25 11.41 11.41
N LEU A 360 -3.96 11.60 11.69
CA LEU A 360 -3.28 12.86 11.41
C LEU A 360 -3.32 13.19 9.92
N SER A 361 -2.95 12.23 9.06
CA SER A 361 -2.98 12.40 7.61
C SER A 361 -4.37 12.83 7.12
N LEU A 362 -5.43 12.13 7.57
CA LEU A 362 -6.80 12.45 7.19
C LEU A 362 -7.24 13.82 7.70
N SER A 363 -6.96 14.12 8.99
CA SER A 363 -7.33 15.41 9.60
C SER A 363 -6.64 16.60 8.93
N GLU A 364 -5.37 16.47 8.52
CA GLU A 364 -4.66 17.51 7.76
C GLU A 364 -5.32 17.78 6.41
N LYS A 365 -5.83 16.75 5.71
CA LYS A 365 -6.56 16.92 4.45
C LYS A 365 -7.97 17.48 4.68
N ALA A 366 -8.67 17.01 5.71
CA ALA A 366 -9.99 17.53 6.08
C ALA A 366 -9.95 19.02 6.48
N ALA A 367 -8.86 19.46 7.13
CA ALA A 367 -8.63 20.87 7.44
C ALA A 367 -8.29 21.73 6.20
N ARG A 368 -7.78 21.10 5.13
CA ARG A 368 -7.36 21.80 3.92
C ARG A 368 -8.40 21.79 2.80
N PHE A 369 -9.23 20.73 2.74
CA PHE A 369 -10.18 20.50 1.67
C PHE A 369 -11.56 20.22 2.23
N LYS A 370 -12.62 20.59 1.50
CA LYS A 370 -13.98 20.16 1.82
C LYS A 370 -14.24 18.78 1.24
N ILE A 371 -14.12 17.72 2.06
CA ILE A 371 -14.24 16.35 1.60
C ILE A 371 -15.65 15.82 1.86
N TYR A 372 -16.43 15.62 0.81
CA TYR A 372 -17.70 14.90 0.85
C TYR A 372 -17.42 13.41 0.83
N MET A 373 -18.16 12.65 1.63
CA MET A 373 -17.98 11.20 1.69
C MET A 373 -19.30 10.48 1.46
N VAL A 374 -19.34 9.66 0.42
CA VAL A 374 -20.43 8.71 0.15
C VAL A 374 -19.99 7.34 0.67
N SER A 375 -20.63 6.90 1.76
CA SER A 375 -20.23 5.67 2.47
C SER A 375 -21.39 5.00 3.18
N SER A 376 -21.15 3.85 3.82
CA SER A 376 -22.11 3.19 4.72
C SER A 376 -22.03 3.69 6.17
N PHE A 377 -21.13 4.63 6.48
CA PHE A 377 -21.05 5.22 7.80
C PHE A 377 -22.26 6.07 8.12
N GLU A 378 -22.62 6.10 9.41
CA GLU A 378 -23.57 7.09 9.93
C GLU A 378 -22.97 8.51 9.79
N ASP A 379 -23.84 9.50 9.60
CA ASP A 379 -23.44 10.88 9.35
C ASP A 379 -22.55 11.49 10.44
N ASP A 380 -22.80 11.16 11.71
CA ASP A 380 -22.03 11.64 12.86
C ASP A 380 -20.60 11.06 12.85
N VAL A 381 -20.41 9.81 12.44
CA VAL A 381 -19.08 9.20 12.27
C VAL A 381 -18.28 9.94 11.21
N VAL A 382 -18.92 10.29 10.08
CA VAL A 382 -18.27 11.04 9.01
C VAL A 382 -17.88 12.44 9.50
N ARG A 383 -18.78 13.13 10.23
CA ARG A 383 -18.51 14.47 10.79
C ARG A 383 -17.40 14.44 11.83
N ARG A 384 -17.29 13.41 12.67
CA ARG A 384 -16.17 13.25 13.63
C ARG A 384 -14.81 13.19 12.95
N MET A 385 -14.73 12.62 11.75
CA MET A 385 -13.50 12.63 10.95
C MET A 385 -13.19 13.98 10.30
N GLY A 386 -14.04 15.01 10.48
CA GLY A 386 -13.93 16.31 9.83
C GLY A 386 -14.40 16.30 8.37
N LEU A 387 -15.14 15.26 7.95
CA LEU A 387 -15.66 15.11 6.59
C LEU A 387 -17.13 15.53 6.52
N THR A 388 -17.64 15.75 5.32
CA THR A 388 -19.04 16.10 5.05
C THR A 388 -19.77 14.84 4.55
N PRO A 389 -20.77 14.31 5.28
CA PRO A 389 -21.54 13.17 4.79
C PRO A 389 -22.38 13.56 3.58
N ALA A 390 -22.51 12.65 2.62
CA ALA A 390 -23.41 12.75 1.49
C ALA A 390 -24.08 11.38 1.27
N LYS A 391 -25.39 11.37 1.03
CA LYS A 391 -26.16 10.13 0.82
C LYS A 391 -25.90 9.55 -0.57
N THR A 392 -25.68 10.42 -1.54
CA THR A 392 -25.37 10.04 -2.92
C THR A 392 -24.28 10.95 -3.49
N VAL A 393 -23.66 10.50 -4.56
CA VAL A 393 -22.67 11.31 -5.28
C VAL A 393 -23.35 12.51 -5.97
N GLU A 394 -24.61 12.37 -6.41
CA GLU A 394 -25.40 13.42 -7.03
C GLU A 394 -25.69 14.57 -6.06
N GLU A 395 -25.98 14.25 -4.79
CA GLU A 395 -26.16 15.24 -3.72
C GLU A 395 -24.88 16.06 -3.56
N ALA A 396 -23.73 15.40 -3.37
CA ALA A 396 -22.43 16.08 -3.23
C ALA A 396 -22.06 16.92 -4.47
N VAL A 397 -22.32 16.40 -5.66
CA VAL A 397 -22.09 17.14 -6.92
C VAL A 397 -22.99 18.37 -7.01
N THR A 398 -24.27 18.25 -6.62
CA THR A 398 -25.20 19.37 -6.63
C THR A 398 -24.74 20.47 -5.68
N ASP A 399 -24.30 20.14 -4.48
CA ASP A 399 -23.75 21.10 -3.52
C ASP A 399 -22.53 21.83 -4.08
N VAL A 400 -21.56 21.08 -4.65
CA VAL A 400 -20.35 21.65 -5.25
C VAL A 400 -20.71 22.59 -6.40
N LEU A 401 -21.61 22.18 -7.30
CA LEU A 401 -22.01 22.97 -8.46
C LEU A 401 -22.84 24.22 -8.11
N SER A 402 -23.62 24.13 -7.02
CA SER A 402 -24.44 25.28 -6.53
C SER A 402 -23.55 26.35 -5.89
N ALA A 403 -22.45 25.97 -5.27
CA ALA A 403 -21.48 26.89 -4.68
C ALA A 403 -20.56 27.56 -5.70
N ASN A 404 -20.57 27.11 -6.97
CA ASN A 404 -19.65 27.55 -8.02
C ASN A 404 -20.41 27.85 -9.32
N ALA A 405 -20.47 29.11 -9.70
CA ALA A 405 -21.28 29.58 -10.88
C ALA A 405 -20.57 29.43 -12.23
N GLY A 406 -19.23 29.32 -12.26
CA GLY A 406 -18.43 29.29 -13.50
C GLY A 406 -18.12 27.90 -14.03
N ASP A 407 -17.27 27.88 -15.06
CA ASP A 407 -16.63 26.67 -15.56
C ASP A 407 -15.63 26.11 -14.53
N LEU A 408 -15.61 24.79 -14.36
CA LEU A 408 -14.80 24.10 -13.35
C LEU A 408 -13.88 23.08 -14.02
N THR A 409 -12.62 23.06 -13.63
CA THR A 409 -11.69 21.98 -13.97
C THR A 409 -11.93 20.83 -13.03
N THR A 410 -12.51 19.72 -13.53
CA THR A 410 -12.87 18.56 -12.75
C THR A 410 -12.12 17.33 -13.19
N TYR A 411 -11.57 16.57 -12.23
CA TYR A 411 -11.02 15.25 -12.51
C TYR A 411 -11.84 14.17 -11.83
N VAL A 412 -12.06 13.08 -12.57
CA VAL A 412 -12.80 11.91 -12.11
C VAL A 412 -11.86 10.71 -12.10
N PHE A 413 -11.65 10.11 -10.92
CA PHE A 413 -10.77 8.96 -10.71
C PHE A 413 -11.56 7.72 -10.31
N PRO A 414 -11.81 6.77 -11.23
CA PRO A 414 -12.50 5.52 -10.90
C PRO A 414 -11.69 4.59 -9.99
N GLU A 415 -10.36 4.71 -9.97
CA GLU A 415 -9.41 3.86 -9.22
C GLU A 415 -8.42 4.72 -8.41
N GLY A 416 -8.93 5.67 -7.62
CA GLY A 416 -8.09 6.66 -6.94
C GLY A 416 -7.11 6.09 -5.92
N SER A 417 -7.38 4.95 -5.32
CA SER A 417 -6.45 4.30 -4.39
C SER A 417 -5.16 3.80 -5.06
N GLU A 418 -5.19 3.55 -6.37
CA GLU A 418 -4.06 3.02 -7.13
C GLU A 418 -3.55 4.03 -8.19
N THR A 419 -4.16 5.20 -8.30
CA THR A 419 -3.74 6.25 -9.25
C THR A 419 -2.82 7.25 -8.58
N LEU A 420 -1.73 7.62 -9.24
CA LEU A 420 -0.79 8.65 -8.81
C LEU A 420 -0.90 9.87 -9.73
N PRO A 421 -1.78 10.84 -9.44
CA PRO A 421 -1.87 12.04 -10.24
C PRO A 421 -0.69 12.98 -9.92
N VAL A 422 -0.10 13.54 -10.98
CA VAL A 422 0.99 14.53 -10.88
C VAL A 422 0.68 15.71 -11.77
N LEU A 423 1.00 16.91 -11.31
CA LEU A 423 0.95 18.10 -12.14
C LEU A 423 2.02 18.00 -13.25
N GLU A 424 1.65 18.38 -14.47
CA GLU A 424 2.64 18.61 -15.51
C GLU A 424 3.55 19.76 -15.04
N GLU A 425 4.87 19.56 -15.15
CA GLU A 425 5.78 20.68 -14.94
C GLU A 425 5.49 21.74 -15.99
N GLU A 426 5.37 23.00 -15.59
CA GLU A 426 5.27 24.12 -16.54
C GLU A 426 6.46 24.02 -17.52
N LYS A 427 6.15 23.72 -18.78
CA LYS A 427 7.13 23.84 -19.85
C LYS A 427 7.39 25.34 -20.05
N GLY A 428 8.35 25.89 -19.30
CA GLY A 428 8.70 27.29 -19.56
C GLY A 428 9.37 27.99 -18.41
N ALA A 429 10.65 27.86 -18.33
CA ALA A 429 11.64 28.90 -18.11
C ALA A 429 12.99 28.28 -18.46
N ALA A 430 13.08 27.81 -19.71
CA ALA A 430 14.38 27.59 -20.32
C ALA A 430 14.84 28.95 -20.87
N ALA A 431 15.79 29.53 -20.17
CA ALA A 431 16.80 30.47 -20.63
C ALA A 431 16.30 31.62 -21.54
N SER A 432 16.16 32.79 -20.98
CA SER A 432 16.61 34.02 -21.61
C SER A 432 17.85 34.56 -20.91
#